data_4b223575c05abd2820289d7abb10dcf5
#
_entry.id   4b223575c05abd2820289d7abb10dcf5
#
_cell.length_a   1.000
_cell.length_b   1.000
_cell.length_c   1.000
_cell.angle_alpha   90.00
_cell.angle_beta   90.00
_cell.angle_gamma   90.00
#
_symmetry.space_group_name_H-M   'P 1'
#
loop_
_entity.id
_entity.type
_entity.pdbx_description
1 polymer ?
#
loop_
_entity_poly.entity_id
_entity_poly.type
_entity_poly.pdbx_seq_one_letter_code
_entity_poly.pdbx_strand_id
1 'polypeptide(L)'
;VPTQAQVEAAREQASAANQAVSQQESVVANHEAAANQAQANLATADANLQKAQTAADEASPETIAAAQGQVTTAENAAKEAKSAVETAQSAEKTAKDAADKQQAVVNTDQANVNAKATEVANAQKSVDAAKAALNGSSASEAASNQAKAQSAFDAATVAEKKAQEELAA
;
A
#
# COMPACT_ATOMS: atom_id res chain seq x y z
N VAL A 1 18.11 13.64 -17.64
CA VAL A 1 16.97 14.28 -16.95
C VAL A 1 15.72 13.61 -17.47
N PRO A 2 14.83 13.06 -16.60
CA PRO A 2 13.60 12.43 -17.04
C PRO A 2 12.69 13.45 -17.75
N THR A 3 11.97 13.00 -18.75
CA THR A 3 10.93 13.80 -19.39
C THR A 3 9.76 13.99 -18.43
N GLN A 4 8.97 15.02 -18.68
CA GLN A 4 7.72 15.24 -17.94
C GLN A 4 6.81 14.00 -17.98
N ALA A 5 6.72 13.35 -19.14
CA ALA A 5 5.94 12.12 -19.31
C ALA A 5 6.41 10.97 -18.39
N GLN A 6 7.72 10.85 -18.15
CA GLN A 6 8.24 9.83 -17.24
C GLN A 6 7.99 10.15 -15.76
N VAL A 7 8.00 11.42 -15.39
CA VAL A 7 7.58 11.87 -14.04
C VAL A 7 6.09 11.62 -13.85
N GLU A 8 5.27 11.90 -14.86
CA GLU A 8 3.83 11.62 -14.83
C GLU A 8 3.55 10.12 -14.72
N ALA A 9 4.26 9.27 -15.48
CA ALA A 9 4.11 7.82 -15.37
C ALA A 9 4.46 7.30 -13.97
N ALA A 10 5.53 7.83 -13.33
CA ALA A 10 5.87 7.46 -11.95
C ALA A 10 4.80 7.93 -10.95
N ARG A 11 4.18 9.09 -11.17
CA ARG A 11 3.05 9.55 -10.35
C ARG A 11 1.81 8.69 -10.52
N GLU A 12 1.52 8.24 -11.74
CA GLU A 12 0.41 7.33 -12.01
C GLU A 12 0.63 5.99 -11.31
N GLN A 13 1.86 5.44 -11.32
CA GLN A 13 2.21 4.23 -10.58
C GLN A 13 2.04 4.42 -9.07
N ALA A 14 2.51 5.54 -8.52
CA ALA A 14 2.31 5.85 -7.10
C ALA A 14 0.82 6.02 -6.76
N SER A 15 0.02 6.62 -7.64
CA SER A 15 -1.43 6.73 -7.48
C SER A 15 -2.11 5.37 -7.50
N ALA A 16 -1.74 4.49 -8.43
CA ALA A 16 -2.26 3.12 -8.50
C ALA A 16 -1.91 2.31 -7.25
N ALA A 17 -0.67 2.45 -6.74
CA ALA A 17 -0.24 1.81 -5.50
C ALA A 17 -1.02 2.35 -4.28
N ASN A 18 -1.29 3.65 -4.21
CA ASN A 18 -2.16 4.23 -3.17
C ASN A 18 -3.60 3.69 -3.23
N GLN A 19 -4.15 3.53 -4.43
CA GLN A 19 -5.47 2.90 -4.59
C GLN A 19 -5.46 1.44 -4.11
N ALA A 20 -4.40 0.69 -4.40
CA ALA A 20 -4.24 -0.68 -3.91
C ALA A 20 -4.14 -0.73 -2.36
N VAL A 21 -3.44 0.21 -1.73
CA VAL A 21 -3.42 0.36 -0.26
C VAL A 21 -4.83 0.59 0.28
N SER A 22 -5.59 1.54 -0.29
CA SER A 22 -6.97 1.83 0.15
C SER A 22 -7.90 0.62 0.00
N GLN A 23 -7.74 -0.16 -1.06
CA GLN A 23 -8.48 -1.41 -1.24
C GLN A 23 -8.11 -2.45 -0.16
N GLN A 24 -6.82 -2.60 0.15
CA GLN A 24 -6.37 -3.51 1.22
C GLN A 24 -6.84 -3.05 2.60
N GLU A 25 -6.85 -1.76 2.88
CA GLU A 25 -7.42 -1.21 4.12
C GLU A 25 -8.91 -1.56 4.26
N SER A 26 -9.67 -1.48 3.17
CA SER A 26 -11.08 -1.91 3.16
C SER A 26 -11.23 -3.41 3.41
N VAL A 27 -10.35 -4.23 2.85
CA VAL A 27 -10.31 -5.69 3.10
C VAL A 27 -9.99 -5.98 4.56
N VAL A 28 -9.01 -5.28 5.15
CA VAL A 28 -8.67 -5.40 6.59
C VAL A 28 -9.89 -5.06 7.44
N ALA A 29 -10.55 -3.93 7.18
CA ALA A 29 -11.74 -3.52 7.93
C ALA A 29 -12.88 -4.55 7.85
N ASN A 30 -13.12 -5.14 6.67
CA ASN A 30 -14.11 -6.19 6.48
C ASN A 30 -13.77 -7.46 7.27
N HIS A 31 -12.50 -7.85 7.32
CA HIS A 31 -12.06 -9.01 8.10
C HIS A 31 -12.11 -8.75 9.61
N GLU A 32 -11.79 -7.53 10.06
CA GLU A 32 -11.97 -7.12 11.46
C GLU A 32 -13.46 -7.19 11.88
N ALA A 33 -14.36 -6.69 11.04
CA ALA A 33 -15.80 -6.79 11.29
C ALA A 33 -16.27 -8.24 11.35
N ALA A 34 -15.80 -9.09 10.45
CA ALA A 34 -16.13 -10.52 10.45
C ALA A 34 -15.57 -11.23 11.70
N ALA A 35 -14.36 -10.90 12.13
CA ALA A 35 -13.77 -11.45 13.35
C ALA A 35 -14.58 -11.03 14.60
N ASN A 36 -14.96 -9.75 14.69
CA ASN A 36 -15.79 -9.25 15.77
C ASN A 36 -17.18 -9.93 15.83
N GLN A 37 -17.79 -10.14 14.66
CA GLN A 37 -19.06 -10.86 14.57
C GLN A 37 -18.91 -12.33 14.99
N ALA A 38 -17.85 -12.99 14.56
CA ALA A 38 -17.58 -14.38 14.97
C ALA A 38 -17.33 -14.49 16.49
N GLN A 39 -16.64 -13.54 17.10
CA GLN A 39 -16.45 -13.47 18.56
C GLN A 39 -17.79 -13.27 19.31
N ALA A 40 -18.67 -12.40 18.80
CA ALA A 40 -19.99 -12.20 19.37
C ALA A 40 -20.84 -13.48 19.28
N ASN A 41 -20.76 -14.20 18.15
CA ASN A 41 -21.43 -15.48 17.96
C ASN A 41 -20.90 -16.56 18.93
N LEU A 42 -19.57 -16.58 19.15
CA LEU A 42 -18.94 -17.48 20.11
C LEU A 42 -19.45 -17.20 21.55
N ALA A 43 -19.49 -15.94 21.97
CA ALA A 43 -20.01 -15.56 23.29
C ALA A 43 -21.45 -15.97 23.45
N THR A 44 -22.30 -15.84 22.43
CA THR A 44 -23.70 -16.28 22.45
C THR A 44 -23.79 -17.81 22.56
N ALA A 45 -22.95 -18.54 21.81
CA ALA A 45 -22.93 -20.01 21.88
C ALA A 45 -22.50 -20.49 23.26
N ASP A 46 -21.48 -19.87 23.87
CA ASP A 46 -21.05 -20.20 25.25
C ASP A 46 -22.13 -19.92 26.28
N ALA A 47 -22.87 -18.81 26.18
CA ALA A 47 -23.98 -18.50 27.07
C ALA A 47 -25.11 -19.53 26.92
N ASN A 48 -25.42 -19.98 25.70
CA ASN A 48 -26.41 -21.01 25.45
C ASN A 48 -25.98 -22.39 26.00
N LEU A 49 -24.68 -22.70 25.86
CA LEU A 49 -24.10 -23.91 26.44
C LEU A 49 -24.26 -23.95 27.96
N GLN A 50 -23.93 -22.85 28.65
CA GLN A 50 -24.09 -22.74 30.11
C GLN A 50 -25.54 -22.91 30.53
N LYS A 51 -26.48 -22.29 29.82
CA LYS A 51 -27.92 -22.45 30.09
C LYS A 51 -28.40 -23.90 29.94
N ALA A 52 -27.95 -24.56 28.86
CA ALA A 52 -28.28 -25.96 28.59
C ALA A 52 -27.70 -26.90 29.65
N GLN A 53 -26.46 -26.65 30.11
CA GLN A 53 -25.85 -27.42 31.20
C GLN A 53 -26.61 -27.27 32.52
N THR A 54 -26.97 -26.02 32.88
CA THR A 54 -27.77 -25.76 34.08
C THR A 54 -29.12 -26.49 34.01
N ALA A 55 -29.80 -26.45 32.86
CA ALA A 55 -31.07 -27.15 32.67
C ALA A 55 -30.91 -28.69 32.73
N ALA A 56 -29.77 -29.22 32.31
CA ALA A 56 -29.46 -30.65 32.38
C ALA A 56 -29.28 -31.13 33.82
N ASP A 57 -28.69 -30.28 34.68
CA ASP A 57 -28.47 -30.61 36.09
C ASP A 57 -29.76 -30.66 36.95
N GLU A 58 -30.83 -30.02 36.49
CA GLU A 58 -32.07 -29.86 37.27
C GLU A 58 -33.24 -30.78 36.84
N ALA A 59 -33.09 -31.70 35.85
CA ALA A 59 -34.22 -32.19 35.10
C ALA A 59 -34.41 -33.72 35.05
N SER A 60 -35.64 -34.16 34.64
CA SER A 60 -36.03 -35.54 34.37
C SER A 60 -35.28 -36.15 33.18
N PRO A 61 -35.25 -37.53 33.02
CA PRO A 61 -34.51 -38.17 31.91
C PRO A 61 -34.86 -37.66 30.53
N GLU A 62 -36.09 -37.24 30.26
CA GLU A 62 -36.52 -36.70 28.96
C GLU A 62 -36.01 -35.28 28.72
N THR A 63 -36.03 -34.43 29.75
CA THR A 63 -35.47 -33.08 29.72
C THR A 63 -33.94 -33.10 29.67
N ILE A 64 -33.28 -34.06 30.30
CA ILE A 64 -31.84 -34.27 30.22
C ILE A 64 -31.43 -34.60 28.77
N ALA A 65 -32.14 -35.48 28.05
CA ALA A 65 -31.86 -35.81 26.66
C ALA A 65 -31.99 -34.59 25.72
N ALA A 66 -33.04 -33.77 25.92
CA ALA A 66 -33.24 -32.54 25.17
C ALA A 66 -32.16 -31.50 25.49
N ALA A 67 -31.78 -31.32 26.76
CA ALA A 67 -30.69 -30.43 27.16
C ALA A 67 -29.32 -30.88 26.61
N GLN A 68 -29.03 -32.18 26.61
CA GLN A 68 -27.81 -32.74 25.97
C GLN A 68 -27.77 -32.46 24.48
N GLY A 69 -28.92 -32.55 23.78
CA GLY A 69 -29.02 -32.14 22.39
C GLY A 69 -28.68 -30.65 22.16
N GLN A 70 -29.19 -29.79 23.07
CA GLN A 70 -28.86 -28.35 23.04
C GLN A 70 -27.38 -28.08 23.36
N VAL A 71 -26.80 -28.81 24.31
CA VAL A 71 -25.37 -28.74 24.63
C VAL A 71 -24.53 -29.09 23.38
N THR A 72 -24.82 -30.21 22.73
CA THR A 72 -24.12 -30.63 21.51
C THR A 72 -24.24 -29.58 20.42
N THR A 73 -25.42 -29.00 20.23
CA THR A 73 -25.65 -27.95 19.24
C THR A 73 -24.83 -26.70 19.57
N ALA A 74 -24.84 -26.28 20.85
CA ALA A 74 -24.08 -25.12 21.30
C ALA A 74 -22.56 -25.34 21.20
N GLU A 75 -22.07 -26.53 21.52
CA GLU A 75 -20.67 -26.92 21.36
C GLU A 75 -20.23 -26.87 19.89
N ASN A 76 -21.02 -27.36 18.96
CA ASN A 76 -20.77 -27.32 17.55
C ASN A 76 -20.74 -25.86 17.05
N ALA A 77 -21.72 -25.05 17.46
CA ALA A 77 -21.74 -23.62 17.09
C ALA A 77 -20.53 -22.86 17.64
N ALA A 78 -20.12 -23.14 18.87
CA ALA A 78 -18.92 -22.56 19.48
C ALA A 78 -17.65 -22.95 18.72
N LYS A 79 -17.55 -24.21 18.31
CA LYS A 79 -16.42 -24.71 17.51
C LYS A 79 -16.36 -24.05 16.12
N GLU A 80 -17.51 -23.91 15.46
CA GLU A 80 -17.60 -23.24 14.17
C GLU A 80 -17.24 -21.75 14.29
N ALA A 81 -17.77 -21.07 15.30
CA ALA A 81 -17.45 -19.66 15.57
C ALA A 81 -15.94 -19.45 15.83
N LYS A 82 -15.33 -20.34 16.63
CA LYS A 82 -13.88 -20.31 16.87
C LYS A 82 -13.08 -20.49 15.59
N SER A 83 -13.45 -21.46 14.76
CA SER A 83 -12.80 -21.67 13.46
C SER A 83 -12.94 -20.44 12.53
N ALA A 84 -14.12 -19.79 12.55
CA ALA A 84 -14.36 -18.57 11.80
C ALA A 84 -13.47 -17.41 12.27
N VAL A 85 -13.29 -17.25 13.60
CA VAL A 85 -12.37 -16.26 14.17
C VAL A 85 -10.93 -16.52 13.73
N GLU A 86 -10.44 -17.75 13.79
CA GLU A 86 -9.08 -18.12 13.38
C GLU A 86 -8.86 -17.82 11.87
N THR A 87 -9.85 -18.13 11.06
CA THR A 87 -9.83 -17.85 9.61
C THR A 87 -9.80 -16.35 9.34
N ALA A 88 -10.65 -15.57 9.99
CA ALA A 88 -10.71 -14.12 9.84
C ALA A 88 -9.41 -13.45 10.30
N GLN A 89 -8.83 -13.88 11.41
CA GLN A 89 -7.56 -13.37 11.92
C GLN A 89 -6.39 -13.67 10.95
N SER A 90 -6.37 -14.87 10.36
CA SER A 90 -5.37 -15.22 9.35
C SER A 90 -5.50 -14.37 8.09
N ALA A 91 -6.73 -14.12 7.64
CA ALA A 91 -7.00 -13.26 6.49
C ALA A 91 -6.64 -11.80 6.78
N GLU A 92 -6.98 -11.29 7.97
CA GLU A 92 -6.58 -9.96 8.43
C GLU A 92 -5.07 -9.78 8.41
N LYS A 93 -4.32 -10.74 8.97
CA LYS A 93 -2.85 -10.70 8.96
C LYS A 93 -2.32 -10.65 7.51
N THR A 94 -2.83 -11.50 6.64
CA THR A 94 -2.42 -11.52 5.23
C THR A 94 -2.71 -10.18 4.55
N ALA A 95 -3.87 -9.58 4.79
CA ALA A 95 -4.24 -8.29 4.24
C ALA A 95 -3.36 -7.16 4.77
N LYS A 96 -3.03 -7.16 6.06
CA LYS A 96 -2.07 -6.21 6.66
C LYS A 96 -0.67 -6.33 6.05
N ASP A 97 -0.16 -7.55 5.92
CA ASP A 97 1.15 -7.79 5.31
C ASP A 97 1.19 -7.30 3.84
N ALA A 98 0.08 -7.45 3.11
CA ALA A 98 -0.06 -6.93 1.74
C ALA A 98 -0.12 -5.39 1.71
N ALA A 99 -0.86 -4.77 2.62
CA ALA A 99 -0.94 -3.32 2.74
C ALA A 99 0.43 -2.69 3.08
N ASP A 100 1.17 -3.29 4.00
CA ASP A 100 2.51 -2.85 4.38
C ASP A 100 3.49 -2.90 3.20
N LYS A 101 3.42 -3.97 2.41
CA LYS A 101 4.21 -4.10 1.18
C LYS A 101 3.87 -3.03 0.16
N GLN A 102 2.59 -2.77 -0.06
CA GLN A 102 2.14 -1.71 -0.97
C GLN A 102 2.58 -0.33 -0.48
N GLN A 103 2.50 -0.07 0.82
CA GLN A 103 2.98 1.19 1.40
C GLN A 103 4.49 1.38 1.19
N ALA A 104 5.27 0.31 1.32
CA ALA A 104 6.71 0.36 1.04
C ALA A 104 6.99 0.71 -0.44
N VAL A 105 6.21 0.16 -1.38
CA VAL A 105 6.29 0.52 -2.81
C VAL A 105 5.96 2.01 -3.00
N VAL A 106 4.86 2.49 -2.43
CA VAL A 106 4.49 3.92 -2.50
C VAL A 106 5.61 4.82 -1.99
N ASN A 107 6.22 4.47 -0.86
CA ASN A 107 7.31 5.26 -0.28
C ASN A 107 8.54 5.28 -1.21
N THR A 108 8.87 4.14 -1.81
CA THR A 108 9.96 4.03 -2.78
C THR A 108 9.68 4.84 -4.05
N ASP A 109 8.50 4.72 -4.60
CA ASP A 109 8.09 5.46 -5.81
C ASP A 109 8.07 6.97 -5.55
N GLN A 110 7.60 7.41 -4.38
CA GLN A 110 7.62 8.82 -4.01
C GLN A 110 9.05 9.35 -3.87
N ALA A 111 9.96 8.55 -3.28
CA ALA A 111 11.37 8.93 -3.19
C ALA A 111 12.01 9.04 -4.58
N ASN A 112 11.69 8.12 -5.49
CA ASN A 112 12.16 8.15 -6.88
C ASN A 112 11.62 9.38 -7.62
N VAL A 113 10.34 9.70 -7.48
CA VAL A 113 9.74 10.93 -8.05
C VAL A 113 10.48 12.17 -7.58
N ASN A 114 10.74 12.27 -6.26
CA ASN A 114 11.44 13.41 -5.69
C ASN A 114 12.88 13.52 -6.20
N ALA A 115 13.60 12.39 -6.30
CA ALA A 115 14.94 12.35 -6.84
C ALA A 115 14.97 12.81 -8.31
N LYS A 116 14.06 12.29 -9.13
CA LYS A 116 13.97 12.67 -10.55
C LYS A 116 13.57 14.13 -10.74
N ALA A 117 12.69 14.66 -9.92
CA ALA A 117 12.34 16.09 -9.93
C ALA A 117 13.56 16.97 -9.62
N THR A 118 14.41 16.55 -8.68
CA THR A 118 15.66 17.24 -8.36
C THR A 118 16.65 17.21 -9.55
N GLU A 119 16.80 16.06 -10.21
CA GLU A 119 17.64 15.93 -11.40
C GLU A 119 17.16 16.83 -12.55
N VAL A 120 15.86 16.88 -12.81
CA VAL A 120 15.25 17.80 -13.77
C VAL A 120 15.56 19.26 -13.43
N ALA A 121 15.38 19.66 -12.18
CA ALA A 121 15.66 21.03 -11.74
C ALA A 121 17.13 21.39 -11.92
N ASN A 122 18.05 20.48 -11.61
CA ASN A 122 19.49 20.70 -11.78
C ASN A 122 19.89 20.80 -13.26
N ALA A 123 19.35 19.94 -14.12
CA ALA A 123 19.57 20.00 -15.54
C ALA A 123 19.04 21.31 -16.15
N GLN A 124 17.85 21.76 -15.71
CA GLN A 124 17.30 23.06 -16.13
C GLN A 124 18.20 24.22 -15.74
N LYS A 125 18.76 24.23 -14.53
CA LYS A 125 19.75 25.25 -14.10
C LYS A 125 20.98 25.24 -15.01
N SER A 126 21.48 24.06 -15.40
CA SER A 126 22.61 23.94 -16.31
C SER A 126 22.29 24.48 -17.70
N VAL A 127 21.10 24.19 -18.21
CA VAL A 127 20.63 24.76 -19.50
C VAL A 127 20.51 26.27 -19.41
N ASP A 128 19.96 26.82 -18.35
CA ASP A 128 19.79 28.27 -18.16
C ASP A 128 21.16 28.97 -18.04
N ALA A 129 22.11 28.37 -17.33
CA ALA A 129 23.49 28.88 -17.24
C ALA A 129 24.17 28.87 -18.60
N ALA A 130 24.02 27.81 -19.41
CA ALA A 130 24.56 27.73 -20.74
C ALA A 130 23.96 28.81 -21.68
N LYS A 131 22.65 29.02 -21.61
CA LYS A 131 21.96 30.10 -22.36
C LYS A 131 22.43 31.47 -21.92
N ALA A 132 22.59 31.71 -20.62
CA ALA A 132 23.08 32.99 -20.09
C ALA A 132 24.51 33.27 -20.52
N ALA A 133 25.41 32.26 -20.51
CA ALA A 133 26.76 32.37 -21.00
C ALA A 133 26.81 32.71 -22.52
N LEU A 134 25.94 32.08 -23.32
CA LEU A 134 25.80 32.38 -24.74
C LEU A 134 25.28 33.82 -24.97
N ASN A 135 24.27 34.25 -24.24
CA ASN A 135 23.66 35.57 -24.39
C ASN A 135 24.57 36.71 -23.85
N GLY A 136 25.40 36.41 -22.83
CA GLY A 136 26.32 37.38 -22.22
C GLY A 136 27.65 37.56 -22.94
N SER A 137 27.89 36.82 -24.07
CA SER A 137 29.14 36.90 -24.83
C SER A 137 29.26 38.20 -25.62
N SER A 138 30.45 38.84 -25.56
CA SER A 138 30.78 39.93 -26.48
C SER A 138 31.04 39.42 -27.90
N ALA A 139 30.90 40.28 -28.91
CA ALA A 139 31.10 39.88 -30.32
C ALA A 139 32.51 39.30 -30.58
N SER A 140 33.55 39.73 -29.86
CA SER A 140 34.91 39.24 -29.97
C SER A 140 35.14 37.86 -29.30
N GLU A 141 34.32 37.49 -28.34
CA GLU A 141 34.43 36.24 -27.58
C GLU A 141 33.33 35.24 -27.92
N ALA A 142 32.39 35.62 -28.77
CA ALA A 142 31.18 34.88 -29.08
C ALA A 142 31.45 33.43 -29.50
N ALA A 143 32.47 33.19 -30.35
CA ALA A 143 32.78 31.83 -30.82
C ALA A 143 33.30 30.94 -29.68
N SER A 144 34.14 31.46 -28.78
CA SER A 144 34.67 30.70 -27.63
C SER A 144 33.58 30.43 -26.59
N ASN A 145 32.79 31.44 -26.29
CA ASN A 145 31.68 31.31 -25.35
C ASN A 145 30.58 30.42 -25.89
N GLN A 146 30.31 30.47 -27.21
CA GLN A 146 29.39 29.57 -27.87
C GLN A 146 29.82 28.10 -27.74
N ALA A 147 31.10 27.80 -27.95
CA ALA A 147 31.63 26.44 -27.81
C ALA A 147 31.50 25.94 -26.37
N LYS A 148 31.78 26.79 -25.37
CA LYS A 148 31.61 26.45 -23.95
C LYS A 148 30.11 26.24 -23.57
N ALA A 149 29.26 27.12 -24.07
CA ALA A 149 27.83 27.02 -23.85
C ALA A 149 27.23 25.73 -24.50
N GLN A 150 27.70 25.42 -25.71
CA GLN A 150 27.31 24.19 -26.40
C GLN A 150 27.75 22.93 -25.63
N SER A 151 28.98 22.90 -25.13
CA SER A 151 29.45 21.79 -24.29
C SER A 151 28.62 21.62 -23.01
N ALA A 152 28.25 22.72 -22.37
CA ALA A 152 27.40 22.68 -21.17
C ALA A 152 25.98 22.20 -21.51
N PHE A 153 25.43 22.63 -22.61
CA PHE A 153 24.14 22.19 -23.12
C PHE A 153 24.13 20.69 -23.45
N ASP A 154 25.17 20.22 -24.17
CA ASP A 154 25.33 18.81 -24.54
C ASP A 154 25.45 17.93 -23.27
N ALA A 155 26.20 18.37 -22.27
CA ALA A 155 26.33 17.67 -21.00
C ALA A 155 24.96 17.61 -20.22
N ALA A 156 24.21 18.71 -20.23
CA ALA A 156 22.88 18.76 -19.64
C ALA A 156 21.88 17.80 -20.35
N THR A 157 21.97 17.74 -21.70
CA THR A 157 21.15 16.82 -22.51
C THR A 157 21.51 15.36 -22.25
N VAL A 158 22.79 15.03 -22.08
CA VAL A 158 23.23 13.68 -21.71
C VAL A 158 22.71 13.30 -20.29
N ALA A 159 22.81 14.23 -19.34
CA ALA A 159 22.31 14.03 -18.00
C ALA A 159 20.79 13.82 -18.01
N GLU A 160 20.04 14.58 -18.79
CA GLU A 160 18.61 14.42 -18.99
C GLU A 160 18.28 13.03 -19.53
N LYS A 161 18.96 12.61 -20.61
CA LYS A 161 18.73 11.29 -21.21
C LYS A 161 19.00 10.15 -20.22
N LYS A 162 20.10 10.24 -19.46
CA LYS A 162 20.43 9.26 -18.43
C LYS A 162 19.35 9.17 -17.34
N ALA A 163 18.88 10.31 -16.86
CA ALA A 163 17.81 10.36 -15.88
C ALA A 163 16.49 9.77 -16.42
N GLN A 164 16.20 9.99 -17.72
CA GLN A 164 15.06 9.37 -18.39
C GLN A 164 15.18 7.83 -18.47
N GLU A 165 16.36 7.32 -18.82
CA GLU A 165 16.64 5.89 -18.91
C GLU A 165 16.53 5.23 -17.53
N GLU A 166 17.03 5.87 -16.48
CA GLU A 166 16.93 5.39 -15.10
C GLU A 166 15.48 5.40 -14.59
N LEU A 167 14.65 6.33 -15.03
CA LEU A 167 13.23 6.36 -14.66
C LEU A 167 12.41 5.28 -15.38
N ALA A 168 12.81 4.91 -16.59
CA ALA A 168 12.13 3.89 -17.40
C ALA A 168 12.50 2.44 -17.00
N ALA A 169 13.57 2.25 -16.25
CA ALA A 169 14.02 0.94 -15.76
C ALA A 169 13.33 0.54 -14.46
#